data_e072b2a794adafc4a82746599f0f2736
#
_entry.id   e072b2a794adafc4a82746599f0f2736
#
_cell.length_a   1.000
_cell.length_b   1.000
_cell.length_c   1.000
_cell.angle_alpha   90.00
_cell.angle_beta   90.00
_cell.angle_gamma   90.00
#
_symmetry.space_group_name_H-M   'P 1'
#
loop_
_entity.id
_entity.type
_entity.pdbx_description
1 polymer ?
#
loop_
_entity_poly.entity_id
_entity_poly.type
_entity_poly.pdbx_seq_one_letter_code
_entity_poly.pdbx_strand_id
1 'polypeptide(L)'
;MSKMNAFYAQSGGVTAVINASACGVIETCRRHKDKIGKVFAGQNGIIGALTEDLIDTNKESKSTIAALRHTPSGAFGSCRFKLKSLEDNKREYQRLIEVFKAHNIGYFFYNGGGDSADTCLKISQIGKTLCYPITAVHIPKTV
;
A
#
# COMPACT_ATOMS: atom_id res chain seq x y z
N MET A 1 -2.02 11.88 20.49
CA MET A 1 -1.65 11.86 19.06
C MET A 1 -2.70 11.12 18.26
N SER A 2 -3.11 11.71 17.15
CA SER A 2 -4.06 11.06 16.25
C SER A 2 -3.40 9.86 15.57
N LYS A 3 -4.18 8.81 15.36
CA LYS A 3 -3.73 7.62 14.65
C LYS A 3 -3.55 7.96 13.17
N MET A 4 -2.53 7.39 12.56
CA MET A 4 -2.35 7.48 11.12
C MET A 4 -2.92 6.23 10.45
N ASN A 5 -3.38 6.39 9.22
CA ASN A 5 -3.91 5.30 8.42
C ASN A 5 -2.80 4.59 7.66
N ALA A 6 -3.08 3.39 7.19
CA ALA A 6 -2.17 2.61 6.37
C ALA A 6 -2.69 2.52 4.94
N PHE A 7 -1.76 2.38 4.00
CA PHE A 7 -2.07 2.12 2.59
C PHE A 7 -1.38 0.83 2.17
N TYR A 8 -2.12 -0.03 1.49
CA TYR A 8 -1.63 -1.31 0.97
C TYR A 8 -1.81 -1.33 -0.55
N ALA A 9 -0.78 -1.76 -1.26
CA ALA A 9 -0.84 -1.93 -2.71
C ALA A 9 -0.11 -3.19 -3.14
N GLN A 10 -0.54 -3.73 -4.28
CA GLN A 10 0.05 -4.90 -4.91
C GLN A 10 0.73 -4.49 -6.20
N SER A 11 1.83 -5.16 -6.56
CA SER A 11 2.64 -4.84 -7.71
C SER A 11 3.04 -6.08 -8.49
N GLY A 12 3.05 -5.97 -9.81
CA GLY A 12 3.49 -7.03 -10.70
C GLY A 12 2.46 -8.12 -10.90
N GLY A 13 2.93 -9.30 -11.29
CA GLY A 13 2.05 -10.45 -11.52
C GLY A 13 1.43 -10.99 -10.23
N VAL A 14 0.20 -11.42 -10.31
CA VAL A 14 -0.47 -12.02 -9.15
C VAL A 14 0.04 -13.44 -8.91
N THR A 15 0.09 -13.83 -7.65
CA THR A 15 0.48 -15.18 -7.23
C THR A 15 -0.57 -15.75 -6.30
N ALA A 16 -0.48 -17.04 -6.01
CA ALA A 16 -1.42 -17.71 -5.10
C ALA A 16 -1.39 -17.13 -3.68
N VAL A 17 -0.26 -16.51 -3.30
CA VAL A 17 -0.07 -16.00 -1.92
C VAL A 17 -0.32 -14.50 -1.77
N ILE A 18 -0.57 -13.77 -2.86
CA ILE A 18 -0.67 -12.31 -2.77
C ILE A 18 -1.85 -11.85 -1.91
N ASN A 19 -2.99 -12.52 -2.02
CA ASN A 19 -4.15 -12.21 -1.20
C ASN A 19 -3.96 -12.64 0.25
N ALA A 20 -3.21 -13.71 0.49
CA ALA A 20 -2.88 -14.13 1.86
C ALA A 20 -2.02 -13.07 2.55
N SER A 21 -1.05 -12.49 1.83
CA SER A 21 -0.24 -11.39 2.35
C SER A 21 -1.09 -10.16 2.64
N ALA A 22 -2.04 -9.83 1.75
CA ALA A 22 -2.99 -8.73 1.97
C ALA A 22 -3.82 -8.96 3.23
N CYS A 23 -4.32 -10.18 3.39
CA CYS A 23 -5.06 -10.58 4.60
C CYS A 23 -4.23 -10.36 5.85
N GLY A 24 -2.95 -10.78 5.83
CA GLY A 24 -2.04 -10.62 6.96
C GLY A 24 -1.83 -9.16 7.33
N VAL A 25 -1.63 -8.28 6.35
CA VAL A 25 -1.48 -6.84 6.58
C VAL A 25 -2.73 -6.27 7.24
N ILE A 26 -3.89 -6.53 6.66
CA ILE A 26 -5.16 -5.97 7.15
C ILE A 26 -5.47 -6.47 8.55
N GLU A 27 -5.36 -7.77 8.80
CA GLU A 27 -5.63 -8.35 10.10
C GLU A 27 -4.68 -7.86 11.17
N THR A 28 -3.39 -7.73 10.84
CA THR A 28 -2.39 -7.23 11.78
C THR A 28 -2.66 -5.77 12.14
N CYS A 29 -2.98 -4.94 11.14
CA CYS A 29 -3.34 -3.54 11.40
C CYS A 29 -4.58 -3.43 12.28
N ARG A 30 -5.56 -4.30 12.11
CA ARG A 30 -6.76 -4.35 12.94
C ARG A 30 -6.48 -4.71 14.39
N ARG A 31 -5.41 -5.50 14.65
CA ARG A 31 -4.98 -5.83 16.01
C ARG A 31 -4.25 -4.68 16.70
N HIS A 32 -3.79 -3.69 15.93
CA HIS A 32 -3.06 -2.53 16.43
C HIS A 32 -3.84 -1.24 16.24
N LYS A 33 -5.13 -1.26 16.56
CA LYS A 33 -6.02 -0.10 16.42
C LYS A 33 -5.60 1.09 17.28
N ASP A 34 -4.77 0.87 18.28
CA ASP A 34 -4.21 1.93 19.11
C ASP A 34 -3.20 2.79 18.34
N LYS A 35 -2.58 2.23 17.28
CA LYS A 35 -1.53 2.91 16.52
C LYS A 35 -1.94 3.19 15.07
N ILE A 36 -2.71 2.29 14.47
CA ILE A 36 -3.11 2.37 13.06
C ILE A 36 -4.62 2.53 12.99
N GLY A 37 -5.09 3.53 12.24
CA GLY A 37 -6.50 3.77 12.03
C GLY A 37 -7.07 2.85 10.97
N LYS A 38 -7.45 3.43 9.82
CA LYS A 38 -7.99 2.67 8.69
C LYS A 38 -6.88 2.09 7.82
N VAL A 39 -7.18 1.00 7.12
CA VAL A 39 -6.31 0.45 6.08
C VAL A 39 -7.00 0.65 4.73
N PHE A 40 -6.38 1.43 3.87
CA PHE A 40 -6.83 1.64 2.50
C PHE A 40 -6.04 0.75 1.57
N ALA A 41 -6.72 0.09 0.62
CA ALA A 41 -6.05 -0.66 -0.44
C ALA A 41 -6.17 0.12 -1.74
N GLY A 42 -5.08 0.18 -2.51
CA GLY A 42 -5.09 0.82 -3.81
C GLY A 42 -5.72 -0.08 -4.85
N GLN A 43 -6.71 0.44 -5.58
CA GLN A 43 -7.30 -0.27 -6.71
C GLN A 43 -6.28 -0.32 -7.84
N ASN A 44 -5.90 -1.53 -8.26
CA ASN A 44 -4.85 -1.76 -9.27
C ASN A 44 -3.49 -1.19 -8.85
N GLY A 45 -3.09 -1.48 -7.60
CA GLY A 45 -1.77 -1.15 -7.10
C GLY A 45 -1.57 0.33 -6.81
N ILE A 46 -0.37 0.82 -7.05
CA ILE A 46 0.00 2.21 -6.73
C ILE A 46 -0.74 3.23 -7.61
N ILE A 47 -1.22 2.81 -8.78
CA ILE A 47 -2.04 3.67 -9.63
C ILE A 47 -3.28 4.10 -8.87
N GLY A 48 -3.85 3.24 -8.03
CA GLY A 48 -4.99 3.59 -7.18
C GLY A 48 -4.68 4.76 -6.26
N ALA A 49 -3.46 4.84 -5.74
CA ALA A 49 -3.07 6.00 -4.93
C ALA A 49 -2.97 7.27 -5.78
N LEU A 50 -2.37 7.16 -6.97
CA LEU A 50 -2.20 8.32 -7.86
C LEU A 50 -3.52 8.88 -8.36
N THR A 51 -4.52 8.02 -8.57
CA THR A 51 -5.86 8.43 -9.02
C THR A 51 -6.85 8.62 -7.87
N GLU A 52 -6.39 8.42 -6.64
CA GLU A 52 -7.21 8.50 -5.43
C GLU A 52 -8.35 7.48 -5.42
N ASP A 53 -8.11 6.33 -6.03
CA ASP A 53 -9.06 5.22 -6.10
C ASP A 53 -8.72 4.21 -4.99
N LEU A 54 -9.20 4.51 -3.79
CA LEU A 54 -8.83 3.78 -2.57
C LEU A 54 -10.01 2.97 -2.05
N ILE A 55 -9.71 1.72 -1.69
CA ILE A 55 -10.70 0.82 -1.09
C ILE A 55 -10.53 0.89 0.43
N ASP A 56 -11.60 1.28 1.14
CA ASP A 56 -11.57 1.29 2.61
C ASP A 56 -11.88 -0.13 3.11
N THR A 57 -10.82 -0.85 3.49
CA THR A 57 -10.97 -2.24 3.95
C THR A 57 -11.69 -2.35 5.29
N ASN A 58 -11.82 -1.26 6.04
CA ASN A 58 -12.53 -1.26 7.32
C ASN A 58 -14.04 -1.45 7.15
N LYS A 59 -14.55 -1.23 5.94
CA LYS A 59 -15.95 -1.49 5.61
C LYS A 59 -16.25 -2.96 5.40
N GLU A 60 -15.20 -3.80 5.29
CA GLU A 60 -15.34 -5.23 5.07
C GLU A 60 -15.39 -5.98 6.41
N SER A 61 -16.21 -7.05 6.46
CA SER A 61 -16.33 -7.86 7.66
C SER A 61 -15.06 -8.68 7.93
N LYS A 62 -14.92 -9.13 9.17
CA LYS A 62 -13.80 -9.98 9.57
C LYS A 62 -13.75 -11.26 8.74
N SER A 63 -14.91 -11.87 8.45
CA SER A 63 -14.98 -13.10 7.65
C SER A 63 -14.62 -12.86 6.20
N THR A 64 -15.00 -11.70 5.62
CA THR A 64 -14.64 -11.33 4.26
C THR A 64 -13.12 -11.18 4.12
N ILE A 65 -12.47 -10.53 5.08
CA ILE A 65 -11.02 -10.37 5.08
C ILE A 65 -10.33 -11.74 5.26
N ALA A 66 -10.81 -12.57 6.17
CA ALA A 66 -10.24 -13.91 6.37
C ALA A 66 -10.32 -14.77 5.10
N ALA A 67 -11.36 -14.60 4.30
CA ALA A 67 -11.54 -15.33 3.05
C ALA A 67 -10.46 -15.03 2.01
N LEU A 68 -9.74 -13.90 2.13
CA LEU A 68 -8.64 -13.56 1.23
C LEU A 68 -7.53 -14.61 1.22
N ARG A 69 -7.35 -15.35 2.30
CA ARG A 69 -6.34 -16.40 2.38
C ARG A 69 -6.52 -17.47 1.32
N HIS A 70 -7.75 -17.69 0.88
CA HIS A 70 -8.12 -18.74 -0.05
C HIS A 70 -8.67 -18.19 -1.37
N THR A 71 -8.65 -16.89 -1.55
CA THR A 71 -9.12 -16.23 -2.78
C THR A 71 -8.01 -16.24 -3.82
N PRO A 72 -8.22 -16.82 -5.00
CA PRO A 72 -7.21 -16.77 -6.07
C PRO A 72 -7.12 -15.40 -6.71
N SER A 73 -6.01 -15.15 -7.43
CA SER A 73 -5.73 -13.91 -8.14
C SER A 73 -5.54 -12.74 -7.18
N GLY A 74 -5.49 -11.51 -7.67
CA GLY A 74 -5.31 -10.31 -6.85
C GLY A 74 -6.62 -9.64 -6.54
N ALA A 75 -7.08 -9.70 -5.29
CA ALA A 75 -8.39 -9.17 -4.87
C ALA A 75 -8.51 -7.66 -5.13
N PHE A 76 -7.40 -6.92 -4.98
CA PHE A 76 -7.40 -5.46 -5.16
C PHE A 76 -6.84 -5.05 -6.52
N GLY A 77 -6.59 -6.02 -7.42
CA GLY A 77 -5.90 -5.75 -8.66
C GLY A 77 -4.42 -5.44 -8.44
N SER A 78 -3.69 -5.34 -9.52
CA SER A 78 -2.24 -5.08 -9.46
C SER A 78 -1.83 -4.26 -10.69
N CYS A 79 -0.65 -3.65 -10.62
CA CYS A 79 -0.09 -2.97 -11.77
C CYS A 79 1.43 -3.12 -11.78
N ARG A 80 2.01 -2.92 -12.96
CA ARG A 80 3.46 -2.91 -13.15
C ARG A 80 3.96 -1.48 -13.36
N PHE A 81 3.52 -0.57 -12.51
CA PHE A 81 3.93 0.82 -12.58
C PHE A 81 5.28 0.99 -11.88
N LYS A 82 6.28 1.42 -12.64
CA LYS A 82 7.63 1.61 -12.11
C LYS A 82 7.90 3.10 -11.89
N LEU A 83 8.10 3.47 -10.63
CA LEU A 83 8.55 4.81 -10.29
C LEU A 83 10.07 4.88 -10.46
N LYS A 84 10.52 5.80 -11.29
CA LYS A 84 11.94 6.05 -11.53
C LYS A 84 12.50 6.97 -10.43
N SER A 85 13.55 7.72 -10.73
CA SER A 85 14.10 8.68 -9.80
C SER A 85 13.12 9.82 -9.51
N LEU A 86 13.36 10.57 -8.45
CA LEU A 86 12.58 11.76 -8.12
C LEU A 86 12.50 12.74 -9.29
N GLU A 87 13.63 12.94 -9.98
CA GLU A 87 13.70 13.88 -11.09
C GLU A 87 12.80 13.46 -12.26
N ASP A 88 12.78 12.16 -12.56
CA ASP A 88 11.99 11.62 -13.69
C ASP A 88 10.49 11.57 -13.40
N ASN A 89 10.11 11.32 -12.15
CA ASN A 89 8.71 11.12 -11.76
C ASN A 89 8.26 12.08 -10.64
N LYS A 90 8.76 13.32 -10.67
CA LYS A 90 8.49 14.30 -9.62
C LYS A 90 7.01 14.53 -9.37
N ARG A 91 6.22 14.62 -10.44
CA ARG A 91 4.77 14.85 -10.33
C ARG A 91 4.07 13.67 -9.64
N GLU A 92 4.44 12.46 -10.02
CA GLU A 92 3.86 11.24 -9.45
C GLU A 92 4.18 11.12 -7.97
N TYR A 93 5.41 11.40 -7.56
CA TYR A 93 5.80 11.40 -6.14
C TYR A 93 5.06 12.47 -5.35
N GLN A 94 4.96 13.68 -5.89
CA GLN A 94 4.23 14.76 -5.24
C GLN A 94 2.75 14.42 -5.10
N ARG A 95 2.14 13.87 -6.14
CA ARG A 95 0.74 13.44 -6.12
C ARG A 95 0.52 12.35 -5.06
N LEU A 96 1.42 11.38 -5.00
CA LEU A 96 1.34 10.30 -4.02
C LEU A 96 1.35 10.84 -2.59
N ILE A 97 2.26 11.76 -2.30
CA ILE A 97 2.34 12.37 -0.97
C ILE A 97 1.10 13.22 -0.67
N GLU A 98 0.59 13.95 -1.66
CA GLU A 98 -0.65 14.72 -1.49
C GLU A 98 -1.85 13.83 -1.13
N VAL A 99 -2.00 12.70 -1.80
CA VAL A 99 -3.06 11.73 -1.50
C VAL A 99 -2.87 11.16 -0.10
N PHE A 100 -1.64 10.82 0.26
CA PHE A 100 -1.34 10.29 1.59
C PHE A 100 -1.67 11.31 2.68
N LYS A 101 -1.34 12.58 2.47
CA LYS A 101 -1.71 13.65 3.41
C LYS A 101 -3.21 13.81 3.53
N ALA A 102 -3.92 13.80 2.40
CA ALA A 102 -5.37 13.99 2.36
C ALA A 102 -6.10 12.88 3.14
N HIS A 103 -5.57 11.66 3.14
CA HIS A 103 -6.16 10.52 3.82
C HIS A 103 -5.45 10.15 5.13
N ASN A 104 -4.56 11.00 5.60
CA ASN A 104 -3.79 10.80 6.84
C ASN A 104 -3.05 9.46 6.87
N ILE A 105 -2.45 9.09 5.74
CA ILE A 105 -1.70 7.83 5.59
C ILE A 105 -0.25 8.05 6.01
N GLY A 106 0.21 7.26 6.98
CA GLY A 106 1.59 7.31 7.47
C GLY A 106 2.34 6.00 7.34
N TYR A 107 1.64 4.92 6.95
CA TYR A 107 2.22 3.59 6.77
C TYR A 107 1.93 3.12 5.35
N PHE A 108 2.97 2.65 4.67
CA PHE A 108 2.88 2.20 3.28
C PHE A 108 3.36 0.76 3.19
N PHE A 109 2.47 -0.16 2.82
CA PHE A 109 2.79 -1.57 2.64
C PHE A 109 2.71 -1.89 1.14
N TYR A 110 3.82 -2.32 0.56
CA TYR A 110 3.88 -2.61 -0.87
C TYR A 110 4.29 -4.06 -1.08
N ASN A 111 3.38 -4.84 -1.67
CA ASN A 111 3.55 -6.28 -1.90
C ASN A 111 3.95 -6.51 -3.35
N GLY A 112 5.18 -6.96 -3.57
CA GLY A 112 5.67 -7.18 -4.93
C GLY A 112 7.10 -7.71 -4.97
N GLY A 113 7.67 -7.71 -6.16
CA GLY A 113 9.03 -8.20 -6.40
C GLY A 113 10.11 -7.17 -6.07
N GLY A 114 11.31 -7.35 -6.64
CA GLY A 114 12.46 -6.50 -6.35
C GLY A 114 12.28 -5.03 -6.67
N ASP A 115 11.61 -4.73 -7.79
CA ASP A 115 11.32 -3.33 -8.17
C ASP A 115 10.42 -2.64 -7.14
N SER A 116 9.55 -3.40 -6.48
CA SER A 116 8.70 -2.87 -5.43
C SER A 116 9.48 -2.48 -4.18
N ALA A 117 10.54 -3.21 -3.86
CA ALA A 117 11.44 -2.86 -2.76
C ALA A 117 12.11 -1.52 -3.03
N ASP A 118 12.58 -1.30 -4.25
CA ASP A 118 13.20 -0.05 -4.66
C ASP A 118 12.20 1.12 -4.59
N THR A 119 10.97 0.90 -5.02
CA THR A 119 9.88 1.89 -4.93
C THR A 119 9.59 2.25 -3.47
N CYS A 120 9.55 1.27 -2.57
CA CYS A 120 9.37 1.53 -1.14
C CYS A 120 10.47 2.43 -0.58
N LEU A 121 11.71 2.15 -0.95
CA LEU A 121 12.84 2.96 -0.51
C LEU A 121 12.71 4.40 -1.01
N LYS A 122 12.38 4.58 -2.28
CA LYS A 122 12.20 5.90 -2.89
C LYS A 122 11.08 6.68 -2.22
N ILE A 123 9.95 6.05 -1.95
CA ILE A 123 8.82 6.70 -1.28
C ILE A 123 9.20 7.12 0.14
N SER A 124 9.94 6.29 0.86
CA SER A 124 10.42 6.64 2.20
C SER A 124 11.34 7.88 2.14
N GLN A 125 12.26 7.91 1.19
CA GLN A 125 13.18 9.04 1.01
C GLN A 125 12.45 10.33 0.63
N ILE A 126 11.48 10.23 -0.28
CA ILE A 126 10.68 11.36 -0.75
C ILE A 126 9.82 11.92 0.39
N GLY A 127 9.23 11.07 1.20
CA GLY A 127 8.45 11.49 2.35
C GLY A 127 9.28 12.38 3.29
N LYS A 128 10.51 11.99 3.56
CA LYS A 128 11.43 12.80 4.36
C LYS A 128 11.74 14.13 3.71
N THR A 129 12.01 14.11 2.40
CA THR A 129 12.36 15.33 1.65
C THR A 129 11.20 16.33 1.63
N LEU A 130 9.97 15.84 1.54
CA LEU A 130 8.77 16.68 1.49
C LEU A 130 8.16 16.94 2.87
N CYS A 131 8.92 16.65 3.93
CA CYS A 131 8.50 16.87 5.33
C CYS A 131 7.23 16.10 5.70
N TYR A 132 7.03 14.94 5.11
CA TYR A 132 5.94 14.02 5.45
C TYR A 132 6.49 12.60 5.58
N PRO A 133 7.13 12.26 6.72
CA PRO A 133 7.74 10.94 6.89
C PRO A 133 6.71 9.82 6.81
N ILE A 134 7.05 8.79 6.04
CA ILE A 134 6.20 7.61 5.83
C ILE A 134 7.01 6.39 6.21
N THR A 135 6.41 5.49 7.00
CA THR A 135 6.99 4.18 7.28
C THR A 135 6.62 3.24 6.13
N ALA A 136 7.60 2.90 5.31
CA ALA A 136 7.38 2.03 4.16
C ALA A 136 7.89 0.62 4.46
N VAL A 137 7.05 -0.38 4.19
CA VAL A 137 7.37 -1.79 4.41
C VAL A 137 7.14 -2.55 3.12
N HIS A 138 8.18 -3.22 2.65
CA HIS A 138 8.08 -4.09 1.48
C HIS A 138 7.74 -5.51 1.90
N ILE A 139 6.76 -6.11 1.23
CA ILE A 139 6.38 -7.51 1.43
C ILE A 139 6.79 -8.26 0.17
N PRO A 140 7.84 -9.11 0.23
CA PRO A 140 8.31 -9.81 -0.96
C PRO A 140 7.31 -10.86 -1.42
N LYS A 141 7.19 -11.00 -2.72
CA LYS A 141 6.22 -11.89 -3.35
C LYS A 141 6.86 -13.03 -4.12
N THR A 142 7.90 -12.76 -4.90
CA THR A 142 8.57 -13.75 -5.74
C THR A 142 10.07 -13.58 -5.66
N VAL A 143 10.76 -14.57 -6.16
CA VAL A 143 12.23 -14.52 -6.25
C VAL A 143 12.67 -13.65 -7.42
#